data_8627e9f9fc4c3e32aad2bd174b2dce63
#
_entry.id   8627e9f9fc4c3e32aad2bd174b2dce63
#
_cell.length_a   1.000
_cell.length_b   1.000
_cell.length_c   1.000
_cell.angle_alpha   90.00
_cell.angle_beta   90.00
_cell.angle_gamma   90.00
#
_symmetry.space_group_name_H-M   'P 1'
#
loop_
_entity.id
_entity.type
_entity.pdbx_description
1 polymer ?
#
loop_
_entity_poly.entity_id
_entity_poly.type
_entity_poly.pdbx_seq_one_letter_code
_entity_poly.pdbx_strand_id
1 'polypeptide(L)'
;MNISKIEWNGFEAVVMEAAGWEALMIPSLGANMVKLVNKEKKLNILRTPKTDELEFFASRPQLFGLPLLFPPNRIEDGTYTHNGKTYNYPITIPDQNNHHHGTIKSQPFTVTKTNIGADYVEVEASFFSNIVNDAVYSYFPHQFECRMYFKLSACGLEHKVTFINESDTDMPLGVGYHTPIMIPFVEGASADHYKLWMSVGEKWEVNNRTLPTGTLLPLNETEQQLRTTGLKPTGSAIEWPMTAQPIEVDGKPFNGAVIKDEANGVTVYYEVDDQYKHWTFWNNGGTVDWACPEPQTWAINAPNLDLPDEVTGFQTVAPGKSWSAVSKIYVK
;
A
#
# COMPACT_ATOMS: atom_id res chain seq x y z
N MET A 1 23.39 12.06 6.23
CA MET A 1 22.58 10.85 6.57
C MET A 1 22.37 10.85 8.08
N ASN A 2 21.13 10.64 8.49
CA ASN A 2 20.74 10.65 9.89
C ASN A 2 19.53 9.74 10.14
N ILE A 3 19.42 9.18 11.34
CA ILE A 3 18.21 8.56 11.88
C ILE A 3 17.99 9.15 13.25
N SER A 4 16.82 9.69 13.51
CA SER A 4 16.47 10.26 14.81
C SER A 4 15.06 9.84 15.24
N LYS A 5 14.86 9.73 16.54
CA LYS A 5 13.53 9.60 17.14
C LYS A 5 13.10 10.97 17.62
N ILE A 6 11.90 11.35 17.27
CA ILE A 6 11.30 12.65 17.65
C ILE A 6 9.87 12.45 18.14
N GLU A 7 9.34 13.42 18.85
CA GLU A 7 7.90 13.59 18.98
C GLU A 7 7.40 14.42 17.78
N TRP A 8 6.46 13.87 17.03
CA TRP A 8 5.82 14.53 15.90
C TRP A 8 4.30 14.58 16.11
N ASN A 9 3.78 15.77 16.42
CA ASN A 9 2.34 15.99 16.60
C ASN A 9 1.67 15.01 17.58
N GLY A 10 2.32 14.66 18.70
CA GLY A 10 1.80 13.72 19.69
C GLY A 10 2.11 12.25 19.43
N PHE A 11 2.83 11.92 18.36
CA PHE A 11 3.29 10.57 18.03
C PHE A 11 4.81 10.45 18.19
N GLU A 12 5.29 9.35 18.77
CA GLU A 12 6.69 8.97 18.58
C GLU A 12 6.93 8.66 17.11
N ALA A 13 7.93 9.27 16.50
CA ALA A 13 8.27 9.09 15.11
C ALA A 13 9.75 8.80 14.90
N VAL A 14 10.06 8.05 13.85
CA VAL A 14 11.41 7.81 13.35
C VAL A 14 11.60 8.61 12.06
N VAL A 15 12.56 9.54 12.08
CA VAL A 15 12.98 10.32 10.92
C VAL A 15 14.22 9.70 10.31
N MET A 16 14.19 9.51 9.01
CA MET A 16 15.28 9.02 8.17
C MET A 16 15.70 10.13 7.20
N GLU A 17 16.99 10.45 7.10
CA GLU A 17 17.51 11.47 6.18
C GLU A 17 18.71 10.94 5.39
N ALA A 18 18.65 10.98 4.06
CA ALA A 18 19.72 10.58 3.16
C ALA A 18 19.62 11.31 1.81
N ALA A 19 20.72 11.86 1.30
CA ALA A 19 20.85 12.39 -0.06
C ALA A 19 19.70 13.36 -0.47
N GLY A 20 19.38 14.33 0.40
CA GLY A 20 18.29 15.31 0.16
C GLY A 20 16.87 14.77 0.46
N TRP A 21 16.71 13.47 0.70
CA TRP A 21 15.44 12.87 1.13
C TRP A 21 15.25 12.93 2.65
N GLU A 22 14.00 13.12 3.05
CA GLU A 22 13.52 12.91 4.40
C GLU A 22 12.29 12.02 4.36
N ALA A 23 12.27 10.99 5.20
CA ALA A 23 11.14 10.10 5.44
C ALA A 23 10.82 10.05 6.92
N LEU A 24 9.51 9.96 7.28
CA LEU A 24 9.05 9.91 8.67
C LEU A 24 8.09 8.74 8.84
N MET A 25 8.41 7.83 9.75
CA MET A 25 7.63 6.64 10.08
C MET A 25 7.03 6.76 11.48
N ILE A 26 5.75 6.36 11.64
CA ILE A 26 5.03 6.30 12.92
C ILE A 26 4.92 4.83 13.35
N PRO A 27 5.75 4.35 14.31
CA PRO A 27 5.71 2.96 14.76
C PRO A 27 4.35 2.56 15.34
N SER A 28 3.71 3.42 16.13
CA SER A 28 2.45 3.14 16.82
C SER A 28 1.23 2.97 15.90
N LEU A 29 1.34 3.33 14.63
CA LEU A 29 0.28 3.21 13.62
C LEU A 29 0.77 2.38 12.42
N GLY A 30 0.98 1.07 12.63
CA GLY A 30 1.33 0.13 11.57
C GLY A 30 2.72 0.33 10.96
N ALA A 31 3.66 0.98 11.65
CA ALA A 31 4.93 1.44 11.09
C ALA A 31 4.74 2.25 9.79
N ASN A 32 3.65 3.02 9.70
CA ASN A 32 3.29 3.79 8.51
C ASN A 32 4.34 4.87 8.21
N MET A 33 4.89 4.85 7.00
CA MET A 33 5.76 5.91 6.48
C MET A 33 4.90 7.08 6.01
N VAL A 34 4.61 8.03 6.89
CA VAL A 34 3.61 9.11 6.65
C VAL A 34 4.17 10.30 5.88
N LYS A 35 5.49 10.37 5.71
CA LYS A 35 6.14 11.47 4.99
C LYS A 35 7.27 10.93 4.13
N LEU A 36 7.33 11.39 2.89
CA LEU A 36 8.47 11.19 1.98
C LEU A 36 8.63 12.47 1.15
N VAL A 37 9.68 13.22 1.43
CA VAL A 37 9.98 14.49 0.76
C VAL A 37 11.41 14.50 0.24
N ASN A 38 11.63 15.17 -0.90
CA ASN A 38 12.97 15.53 -1.34
C ASN A 38 13.14 17.04 -1.22
N LYS A 39 13.93 17.47 -0.24
CA LYS A 39 14.11 18.90 0.11
C LYS A 39 14.81 19.69 -0.99
N GLU A 40 15.78 19.07 -1.67
CA GLU A 40 16.57 19.71 -2.72
C GLU A 40 15.74 19.96 -3.98
N LYS A 41 14.88 18.97 -4.33
CA LYS A 41 14.00 19.04 -5.50
C LYS A 41 12.63 19.64 -5.19
N LYS A 42 12.36 20.05 -3.94
CA LYS A 42 11.08 20.58 -3.45
C LYS A 42 9.88 19.67 -3.76
N LEU A 43 10.04 18.36 -3.49
CA LEU A 43 9.02 17.36 -3.73
C LEU A 43 8.40 16.92 -2.43
N ASN A 44 7.06 16.82 -2.41
CA ASN A 44 6.28 16.20 -1.35
C ASN A 44 5.49 15.02 -1.95
N ILE A 45 5.97 13.80 -1.74
CA ILE A 45 5.48 12.62 -2.48
C ILE A 45 4.24 12.02 -1.81
N LEU A 46 4.31 11.73 -0.50
CA LEU A 46 3.24 11.07 0.23
C LEU A 46 2.33 12.09 0.92
N ARG A 47 1.04 11.82 0.94
CA ARG A 47 0.10 12.60 1.75
C ARG A 47 0.46 12.48 3.22
N THR A 48 0.99 13.56 3.77
CA THR A 48 1.29 13.71 5.19
C THR A 48 0.11 14.37 5.89
N PRO A 49 -0.38 13.90 7.05
CA PRO A 49 -1.46 14.56 7.76
C PRO A 49 -1.06 15.97 8.21
N LYS A 50 -1.95 16.93 7.99
CA LYS A 50 -1.83 18.30 8.52
C LYS A 50 -2.21 18.32 10.00
N THR A 51 -1.90 19.41 10.70
CA THR A 51 -2.18 19.53 12.14
C THR A 51 -3.67 19.39 12.47
N ASP A 52 -4.56 19.86 11.61
CA ASP A 52 -6.01 19.74 11.74
C ASP A 52 -6.58 18.39 11.28
N GLU A 53 -5.76 17.52 10.70
CA GLU A 53 -6.13 16.16 10.27
C GLU A 53 -5.66 15.06 11.25
N LEU A 54 -4.98 15.37 12.36
CA LEU A 54 -4.33 14.37 13.21
C LEU A 54 -5.30 13.38 13.87
N GLU A 55 -6.45 13.85 14.33
CA GLU A 55 -7.50 12.96 14.87
C GLU A 55 -8.07 12.05 13.78
N PHE A 56 -8.30 12.60 12.60
CA PHE A 56 -8.74 11.82 11.45
C PHE A 56 -7.67 10.81 11.00
N PHE A 57 -6.39 11.18 10.98
CA PHE A 57 -5.28 10.28 10.71
C PHE A 57 -5.22 9.14 11.75
N ALA A 58 -5.31 9.43 13.04
CA ALA A 58 -5.31 8.39 14.08
C ALA A 58 -6.45 7.37 13.90
N SER A 59 -7.63 7.83 13.47
CA SER A 59 -8.81 6.99 13.23
C SER A 59 -8.79 6.25 11.88
N ARG A 60 -8.13 6.83 10.87
CA ARG A 60 -8.06 6.32 9.49
C ARG A 60 -6.64 6.42 8.90
N PRO A 61 -5.65 5.74 9.48
CA PRO A 61 -4.25 5.84 9.05
C PRO A 61 -4.04 5.39 7.59
N GLN A 62 -4.93 4.56 7.03
CA GLN A 62 -4.86 4.12 5.64
C GLN A 62 -4.99 5.26 4.61
N LEU A 63 -5.47 6.43 4.99
CA LEU A 63 -5.62 7.56 4.08
C LEU A 63 -4.38 8.47 4.01
N PHE A 64 -3.26 8.06 4.62
CA PHE A 64 -2.03 8.85 4.69
C PHE A 64 -0.79 7.94 4.56
N GLY A 65 0.24 8.43 3.90
CA GLY A 65 1.53 7.76 3.86
C GLY A 65 1.56 6.47 3.03
N LEU A 66 2.23 5.44 3.57
CA LEU A 66 2.41 4.12 2.99
C LEU A 66 1.91 3.04 3.96
N PRO A 67 0.60 2.97 4.24
CA PRO A 67 0.03 2.06 5.23
C PRO A 67 -0.04 0.63 4.71
N LEU A 68 0.39 -0.32 5.54
CA LEU A 68 0.23 -1.75 5.28
C LEU A 68 -1.21 -2.20 5.49
N LEU A 69 -1.78 -2.90 4.52
CA LEU A 69 -3.10 -3.52 4.58
C LEU A 69 -2.95 -5.05 4.70
N PHE A 70 -3.55 -5.63 5.75
CA PHE A 70 -3.57 -7.06 5.98
C PHE A 70 -4.85 -7.50 6.70
N PRO A 71 -5.78 -8.16 5.97
CA PRO A 71 -5.83 -8.32 4.52
C PRO A 71 -6.13 -7.00 3.79
N PRO A 72 -5.77 -6.87 2.50
CA PRO A 72 -6.08 -5.68 1.73
C PRO A 72 -7.53 -5.69 1.27
N ASN A 73 -8.08 -4.51 1.07
CA ASN A 73 -9.41 -4.24 0.54
C ASN A 73 -10.54 -4.96 1.30
N ARG A 74 -11.60 -5.45 0.64
CA ARG A 74 -12.82 -5.96 1.25
C ARG A 74 -12.80 -7.47 1.42
N ILE A 75 -13.38 -7.94 2.54
CA ILE A 75 -13.79 -9.33 2.77
C ILE A 75 -15.30 -9.31 2.99
N GLU A 76 -16.04 -10.04 2.16
CA GLU A 76 -17.49 -10.16 2.20
C GLU A 76 -17.95 -10.72 3.54
N ASP A 77 -18.96 -10.07 4.15
CA ASP A 77 -19.52 -10.41 5.46
C ASP A 77 -18.45 -10.51 6.57
N GLY A 78 -17.24 -10.00 6.34
CA GLY A 78 -16.10 -10.12 7.23
C GLY A 78 -15.62 -11.56 7.43
N THR A 79 -16.02 -12.52 6.60
CA THR A 79 -15.72 -13.93 6.88
C THR A 79 -15.24 -14.67 5.63
N TYR A 80 -14.40 -15.68 5.86
CA TYR A 80 -14.07 -16.72 4.88
C TYR A 80 -13.62 -17.99 5.60
N THR A 81 -13.62 -19.12 4.87
CA THR A 81 -13.14 -20.41 5.38
C THR A 81 -12.01 -20.92 4.50
N HIS A 82 -10.91 -21.35 5.11
CA HIS A 82 -9.78 -21.99 4.43
C HIS A 82 -9.28 -23.18 5.24
N ASN A 83 -9.08 -24.33 4.60
CA ASN A 83 -8.65 -25.60 5.23
C ASN A 83 -9.44 -25.95 6.50
N GLY A 84 -10.77 -25.77 6.47
CA GLY A 84 -11.67 -26.07 7.59
C GLY A 84 -11.64 -25.07 8.74
N LYS A 85 -10.84 -24.01 8.68
CA LYS A 85 -10.78 -22.93 9.65
C LYS A 85 -11.53 -21.71 9.14
N THR A 86 -12.47 -21.19 9.94
CA THR A 86 -13.23 -19.97 9.62
C THR A 86 -12.60 -18.75 10.28
N TYR A 87 -12.41 -17.71 9.51
CA TYR A 87 -11.88 -16.40 9.92
C TYR A 87 -13.02 -15.40 9.97
N ASN A 88 -13.16 -14.67 11.09
CA ASN A 88 -14.24 -13.72 11.32
C ASN A 88 -13.68 -12.36 11.67
N TYR A 89 -13.60 -11.49 10.69
CA TYR A 89 -13.12 -10.12 10.83
C TYR A 89 -14.25 -9.17 11.26
N PRO A 90 -13.96 -8.10 12.02
CA PRO A 90 -14.95 -7.10 12.36
C PRO A 90 -15.49 -6.40 11.11
N ILE A 91 -16.80 -6.17 11.04
CA ILE A 91 -17.42 -5.37 9.98
C ILE A 91 -17.01 -3.89 10.18
N THR A 92 -16.34 -3.33 9.17
CA THR A 92 -15.82 -1.95 9.20
C THR A 92 -16.49 -1.04 8.16
N ILE A 93 -17.28 -1.61 7.23
CA ILE A 93 -18.20 -0.90 6.34
C ILE A 93 -19.60 -1.46 6.56
N PRO A 94 -20.37 -0.97 7.55
CA PRO A 94 -21.69 -1.52 7.91
C PRO A 94 -22.69 -1.50 6.76
N ASP A 95 -22.76 -0.42 5.98
CA ASP A 95 -23.69 -0.25 4.86
C ASP A 95 -23.51 -1.29 3.74
N GLN A 96 -22.29 -1.84 3.63
CA GLN A 96 -21.95 -2.90 2.68
C GLN A 96 -21.81 -4.27 3.35
N ASN A 97 -21.89 -4.36 4.68
CA ASN A 97 -21.61 -5.53 5.49
C ASN A 97 -20.24 -6.16 5.14
N ASN A 98 -19.20 -5.34 4.98
CA ASN A 98 -17.86 -5.81 4.64
C ASN A 98 -16.84 -5.47 5.75
N HIS A 99 -15.83 -6.33 5.91
CA HIS A 99 -14.55 -5.92 6.49
C HIS A 99 -13.73 -5.15 5.44
N HIS A 100 -12.89 -4.19 5.86
CA HIS A 100 -12.10 -3.38 4.94
C HIS A 100 -10.69 -3.05 5.47
N HIS A 101 -9.67 -3.35 4.66
CA HIS A 101 -8.27 -2.97 4.84
C HIS A 101 -7.53 -3.53 6.07
N GLY A 102 -8.04 -4.59 6.68
CA GLY A 102 -7.41 -5.17 7.86
C GLY A 102 -7.27 -4.20 9.04
N THR A 103 -6.63 -4.64 10.09
CA THR A 103 -6.43 -3.82 11.30
C THR A 103 -4.97 -3.63 11.68
N ILE A 104 -4.03 -4.32 11.01
CA ILE A 104 -2.59 -4.23 11.32
C ILE A 104 -2.03 -2.80 11.15
N LYS A 105 -2.62 -2.01 10.25
CA LYS A 105 -2.30 -0.60 10.01
C LYS A 105 -2.48 0.32 11.24
N SER A 106 -3.22 -0.15 12.24
CA SER A 106 -3.48 0.57 13.49
C SER A 106 -2.80 -0.09 14.70
N GLN A 107 -1.98 -1.13 14.47
CA GLN A 107 -1.26 -1.81 15.54
C GLN A 107 0.11 -1.18 15.78
N PRO A 108 0.60 -1.18 17.03
CA PRO A 108 1.93 -0.71 17.32
C PRO A 108 3.00 -1.72 16.87
N PHE A 109 3.97 -1.23 16.11
CA PHE A 109 5.20 -1.94 15.76
C PHE A 109 6.34 -1.48 16.64
N THR A 110 7.24 -2.40 16.96
CA THR A 110 8.47 -2.10 17.67
C THR A 110 9.62 -1.91 16.67
N VAL A 111 10.36 -0.80 16.79
CA VAL A 111 11.58 -0.60 15.99
C VAL A 111 12.65 -1.58 16.50
N THR A 112 13.04 -2.52 15.65
CA THR A 112 13.97 -3.61 15.98
C THR A 112 15.38 -3.34 15.51
N LYS A 113 15.53 -2.53 14.44
CA LYS A 113 16.85 -2.20 13.88
C LYS A 113 16.87 -0.81 13.29
N THR A 114 17.99 -0.11 13.49
CA THR A 114 18.37 1.10 12.75
C THR A 114 19.82 0.99 12.33
N ASN A 115 20.15 1.44 11.12
CA ASN A 115 21.52 1.43 10.62
C ASN A 115 21.80 2.62 9.70
N ILE A 116 22.98 3.20 9.81
CA ILE A 116 23.47 4.25 8.92
C ILE A 116 24.66 3.65 8.16
N GLY A 117 24.44 3.35 6.87
CA GLY A 117 25.46 2.88 5.95
C GLY A 117 26.29 4.01 5.34
N ALA A 118 27.10 3.69 4.33
CA ALA A 118 27.95 4.67 3.66
C ALA A 118 27.15 5.67 2.81
N ASP A 119 26.04 5.23 2.20
CA ASP A 119 25.21 6.00 1.25
C ASP A 119 23.70 5.82 1.46
N TYR A 120 23.30 5.19 2.57
CA TYR A 120 21.90 4.92 2.91
C TYR A 120 21.65 4.93 4.41
N VAL A 121 20.39 5.04 4.78
CA VAL A 121 19.90 4.74 6.14
C VAL A 121 18.81 3.69 6.06
N GLU A 122 18.71 2.83 7.09
CA GLU A 122 17.68 1.78 7.15
C GLU A 122 17.06 1.67 8.53
N VAL A 123 15.76 1.34 8.54
CA VAL A 123 14.97 1.09 9.76
C VAL A 123 14.14 -0.16 9.54
N GLU A 124 14.10 -1.02 10.58
CA GLU A 124 13.20 -2.16 10.64
C GLU A 124 12.28 -2.05 11.86
N ALA A 125 11.02 -2.40 11.67
CA ALA A 125 10.03 -2.48 12.75
C ALA A 125 9.22 -3.76 12.60
N SER A 126 8.88 -4.40 13.74
CA SER A 126 8.16 -5.67 13.78
C SER A 126 6.89 -5.57 14.62
N PHE A 127 5.87 -6.31 14.17
CA PHE A 127 4.65 -6.61 14.89
C PHE A 127 4.53 -8.13 15.06
N PHE A 128 4.10 -8.56 16.25
CA PHE A 128 3.88 -9.97 16.57
C PHE A 128 2.41 -10.21 16.89
N SER A 129 1.77 -11.10 16.13
CA SER A 129 0.44 -11.63 16.45
C SER A 129 0.58 -12.93 17.23
N ASN A 130 -0.05 -13.02 18.40
CA ASN A 130 -0.07 -14.23 19.23
C ASN A 130 -1.23 -14.17 20.22
N ILE A 131 -1.43 -15.25 20.99
CA ILE A 131 -2.54 -15.37 21.95
C ILE A 131 -2.50 -14.32 23.08
N VAL A 132 -1.33 -13.74 23.35
CA VAL A 132 -1.18 -12.68 24.38
C VAL A 132 -1.53 -11.31 23.80
N ASN A 133 -1.23 -11.08 22.51
CA ASN A 133 -1.66 -9.91 21.77
C ASN A 133 -2.85 -10.29 20.89
N ASP A 134 -4.05 -10.20 21.41
CA ASP A 134 -5.28 -10.70 20.79
C ASP A 134 -5.92 -9.74 19.77
N ALA A 135 -5.41 -8.50 19.65
CA ALA A 135 -5.99 -7.47 18.79
C ALA A 135 -6.11 -7.87 17.30
N VAL A 136 -5.19 -8.75 16.83
CA VAL A 136 -5.28 -9.38 15.50
C VAL A 136 -5.59 -10.86 15.65
N TYR A 137 -4.99 -11.53 16.63
CA TYR A 137 -5.11 -12.97 16.85
C TYR A 137 -6.56 -13.43 17.06
N SER A 138 -7.41 -12.61 17.68
CA SER A 138 -8.81 -12.96 17.99
C SER A 138 -9.66 -13.26 16.74
N TYR A 139 -9.39 -12.62 15.60
CA TYR A 139 -10.12 -12.86 14.35
C TYR A 139 -9.25 -13.53 13.27
N PHE A 140 -7.93 -13.47 13.42
CA PHE A 140 -6.97 -14.14 12.57
C PHE A 140 -6.00 -14.97 13.41
N PRO A 141 -6.42 -16.17 13.90
CA PRO A 141 -5.72 -16.94 14.93
C PRO A 141 -4.50 -17.68 14.37
N HIS A 142 -3.52 -16.92 13.93
CA HIS A 142 -2.17 -17.35 13.56
C HIS A 142 -1.14 -16.59 14.38
N GLN A 143 -0.12 -17.31 14.83
CA GLN A 143 1.09 -16.70 15.37
C GLN A 143 1.98 -16.33 14.19
N PHE A 144 2.35 -15.05 14.09
CA PHE A 144 3.23 -14.58 13.03
C PHE A 144 3.99 -13.32 13.44
N GLU A 145 5.14 -13.13 12.81
CA GLU A 145 5.82 -11.85 12.79
C GLU A 145 5.58 -11.14 11.45
N CYS A 146 5.26 -9.85 11.51
CA CYS A 146 5.27 -8.94 10.36
C CYS A 146 6.41 -7.95 10.52
N ARG A 147 7.38 -7.96 9.60
CA ARG A 147 8.49 -7.00 9.55
C ARG A 147 8.30 -5.99 8.44
N MET A 148 8.45 -4.73 8.79
CA MET A 148 8.51 -3.59 7.87
C MET A 148 9.95 -3.09 7.83
N TYR A 149 10.60 -3.22 6.67
CA TYR A 149 11.95 -2.71 6.44
C TYR A 149 11.90 -1.54 5.46
N PHE A 150 12.59 -0.46 5.80
CA PHE A 150 12.71 0.74 4.99
C PHE A 150 14.18 1.09 4.79
N LYS A 151 14.56 1.39 3.55
CA LYS A 151 15.88 1.88 3.20
C LYS A 151 15.74 3.17 2.39
N LEU A 152 16.38 4.24 2.85
CA LEU A 152 16.39 5.54 2.20
C LEU A 152 17.80 5.86 1.70
N SER A 153 17.91 6.24 0.44
CA SER A 153 19.18 6.56 -0.23
C SER A 153 18.98 7.62 -1.31
N ALA A 154 20.01 7.93 -2.09
CA ALA A 154 19.90 8.76 -3.29
C ALA A 154 18.88 8.19 -4.31
N CYS A 155 18.66 6.87 -4.31
CA CYS A 155 17.69 6.18 -5.17
C CYS A 155 16.24 6.27 -4.67
N GLY A 156 15.94 7.05 -3.62
CA GLY A 156 14.62 7.14 -3.01
C GLY A 156 14.39 6.14 -1.88
N LEU A 157 13.14 5.78 -1.65
CA LEU A 157 12.70 4.85 -0.60
C LEU A 157 12.50 3.44 -1.17
N GLU A 158 13.23 2.47 -0.65
CA GLU A 158 12.94 1.05 -0.81
C GLU A 158 12.22 0.55 0.44
N HIS A 159 11.19 -0.26 0.25
CA HIS A 159 10.39 -0.82 1.31
C HIS A 159 10.21 -2.32 1.07
N LYS A 160 10.39 -3.11 2.13
CA LYS A 160 10.15 -4.56 2.13
C LYS A 160 9.25 -4.94 3.28
N VAL A 161 8.20 -5.70 3.00
CA VAL A 161 7.39 -6.37 4.02
C VAL A 161 7.73 -7.85 4.04
N THR A 162 7.81 -8.43 5.25
CA THR A 162 8.02 -9.87 5.44
C THR A 162 7.02 -10.39 6.45
N PHE A 163 6.33 -11.47 6.13
CA PHE A 163 5.52 -12.24 7.05
C PHE A 163 6.20 -13.57 7.33
N ILE A 164 6.34 -13.93 8.60
CA ILE A 164 6.90 -15.21 9.07
C ILE A 164 5.80 -15.94 9.81
N ASN A 165 5.38 -17.08 9.28
CA ASN A 165 4.36 -17.92 9.93
C ASN A 165 5.00 -18.74 11.06
N GLU A 166 4.65 -18.41 12.29
CA GLU A 166 5.10 -19.12 13.50
C GLU A 166 4.03 -20.10 14.02
N SER A 167 2.90 -20.25 13.29
CA SER A 167 1.86 -21.23 13.58
C SER A 167 2.24 -22.63 13.08
N ASP A 168 1.49 -23.63 13.51
CA ASP A 168 1.58 -25.04 13.08
C ASP A 168 0.72 -25.37 11.85
N THR A 169 -0.01 -24.39 11.30
CA THR A 169 -0.90 -24.52 10.14
C THR A 169 -0.56 -23.48 9.06
N ASP A 170 -0.95 -23.75 7.82
CA ASP A 170 -0.83 -22.80 6.72
C ASP A 170 -1.59 -21.51 7.05
N MET A 171 -0.93 -20.38 6.86
CA MET A 171 -1.45 -19.05 7.14
C MET A 171 -1.85 -18.36 5.83
N PRO A 172 -3.15 -18.05 5.60
CA PRO A 172 -3.58 -17.26 4.46
C PRO A 172 -2.89 -15.88 4.44
N LEU A 173 -2.46 -15.44 3.26
CA LEU A 173 -1.72 -14.20 3.13
C LEU A 173 -2.22 -13.35 1.97
N GLY A 174 -2.78 -12.20 2.30
CA GLY A 174 -3.07 -11.11 1.39
C GLY A 174 -2.49 -9.81 1.91
N VAL A 175 -1.67 -9.13 1.12
CA VAL A 175 -0.98 -7.90 1.50
C VAL A 175 -1.24 -6.82 0.46
N GLY A 176 -1.39 -5.58 0.90
CA GLY A 176 -1.50 -4.43 0.01
C GLY A 176 -1.11 -3.13 0.68
N TYR A 177 -1.09 -2.07 -0.10
CA TYR A 177 -0.85 -0.72 0.36
C TYR A 177 -1.91 0.24 -0.17
N HIS A 178 -2.34 1.20 0.65
CA HIS A 178 -3.18 2.30 0.24
C HIS A 178 -2.33 3.57 0.27
N THR A 179 -1.71 3.90 -0.87
CA THR A 179 -0.63 4.90 -0.94
C THR A 179 -1.12 6.19 -1.61
N PRO A 180 -1.63 7.18 -0.86
CA PRO A 180 -2.00 8.47 -1.43
C PRO A 180 -0.73 9.27 -1.79
N ILE A 181 -0.47 9.37 -3.10
CA ILE A 181 0.59 10.19 -3.68
C ILE A 181 0.02 11.56 -3.99
N MET A 182 0.71 12.62 -3.56
CA MET A 182 0.28 14.00 -3.75
C MET A 182 0.22 14.38 -5.23
N ILE A 183 -0.83 15.11 -5.61
CA ILE A 183 -1.04 15.68 -6.93
C ILE A 183 -1.52 17.13 -6.74
N PRO A 184 -0.65 18.14 -6.87
CA PRO A 184 0.76 18.08 -7.26
C PRO A 184 1.70 17.60 -6.16
N PHE A 185 2.77 16.86 -6.49
CA PHE A 185 3.88 16.56 -5.59
C PHE A 185 5.04 17.57 -5.73
N VAL A 186 5.08 18.39 -6.78
CA VAL A 186 6.02 19.49 -6.95
C VAL A 186 5.42 20.74 -6.32
N GLU A 187 6.17 21.39 -5.43
CA GLU A 187 5.71 22.60 -4.73
C GLU A 187 5.35 23.70 -5.73
N GLY A 188 4.12 24.23 -5.62
CA GLY A 188 3.61 25.31 -6.48
C GLY A 188 3.17 24.90 -7.88
N ALA A 189 3.24 23.62 -8.24
CA ALA A 189 2.76 23.12 -9.54
C ALA A 189 1.23 23.05 -9.61
N SER A 190 0.69 23.01 -10.85
CA SER A 190 -0.74 22.74 -11.10
C SER A 190 -0.99 21.25 -11.28
N ALA A 191 -2.04 20.71 -10.67
CA ALA A 191 -2.49 19.34 -10.86
C ALA A 191 -2.91 19.01 -12.32
N ASP A 192 -3.17 20.03 -13.16
CA ASP A 192 -3.62 19.86 -14.54
C ASP A 192 -2.57 19.24 -15.47
N HIS A 193 -1.29 19.30 -15.09
CA HIS A 193 -0.18 18.80 -15.88
C HIS A 193 0.30 17.41 -15.46
N TYR A 194 -0.49 16.73 -14.59
CA TYR A 194 -0.12 15.42 -14.09
C TYR A 194 -0.77 14.30 -14.90
N LYS A 195 0.02 13.28 -15.19
CA LYS A 195 -0.43 12.04 -15.82
C LYS A 195 0.04 10.83 -15.03
N LEU A 196 -0.79 9.79 -15.02
CA LEU A 196 -0.57 8.52 -14.34
C LEU A 196 -0.58 7.38 -15.35
N TRP A 197 0.46 6.54 -15.32
CA TRP A 197 0.50 5.21 -15.95
C TRP A 197 0.56 4.16 -14.87
N MET A 198 -0.07 3.02 -15.12
CA MET A 198 -0.05 1.87 -14.20
C MET A 198 0.08 0.56 -14.96
N SER A 199 0.77 -0.39 -14.35
CA SER A 199 0.90 -1.78 -14.82
C SER A 199 -0.38 -2.57 -14.54
N VAL A 200 -1.48 -2.19 -15.19
CA VAL A 200 -2.80 -2.82 -15.05
C VAL A 200 -3.12 -3.71 -16.25
N GLY A 201 -3.89 -4.77 -16.01
CA GLY A 201 -4.40 -5.68 -17.05
C GLY A 201 -5.90 -5.49 -17.27
N GLU A 202 -6.70 -6.48 -16.87
CA GLU A 202 -8.15 -6.46 -16.97
C GLU A 202 -8.78 -5.85 -15.70
N LYS A 203 -9.99 -5.31 -15.82
CA LYS A 203 -10.75 -4.77 -14.71
C LYS A 203 -11.69 -5.82 -14.14
N TRP A 204 -11.75 -5.91 -12.80
CA TRP A 204 -12.77 -6.70 -12.13
C TRP A 204 -14.14 -6.03 -12.27
N GLU A 205 -15.13 -6.78 -12.75
CA GLU A 205 -16.53 -6.40 -12.59
C GLU A 205 -16.89 -6.50 -11.11
N VAL A 206 -17.53 -5.46 -10.56
CA VAL A 206 -17.93 -5.41 -9.15
C VAL A 206 -19.44 -5.22 -9.00
N ASN A 207 -20.00 -5.81 -7.94
CA ASN A 207 -21.38 -5.61 -7.54
C ASN A 207 -21.59 -4.29 -6.74
N ASN A 208 -22.80 -4.05 -6.26
CA ASN A 208 -23.15 -2.86 -5.46
C ASN A 208 -22.46 -2.79 -4.08
N ARG A 209 -21.81 -3.87 -3.62
CA ARG A 209 -21.00 -3.92 -2.42
C ARG A 209 -19.50 -3.70 -2.72
N THR A 210 -19.16 -3.37 -3.96
CA THR A 210 -17.79 -3.24 -4.48
C THR A 210 -16.97 -4.56 -4.33
N LEU A 211 -17.65 -5.68 -4.48
CA LEU A 211 -17.04 -7.02 -4.46
C LEU A 211 -17.00 -7.56 -5.90
N PRO A 212 -15.88 -8.18 -6.33
CA PRO A 212 -15.80 -8.83 -7.63
C PRO A 212 -16.89 -9.87 -7.84
N THR A 213 -17.48 -9.90 -9.05
CA THR A 213 -18.46 -10.90 -9.47
C THR A 213 -17.83 -12.20 -9.94
N GLY A 214 -16.49 -12.23 -10.04
CA GLY A 214 -15.73 -13.31 -10.68
C GLY A 214 -15.44 -13.07 -12.16
N THR A 215 -15.94 -11.97 -12.74
CA THR A 215 -15.75 -11.63 -14.16
C THR A 215 -14.64 -10.60 -14.33
N LEU A 216 -13.71 -10.87 -15.25
CA LEU A 216 -12.72 -9.91 -15.74
C LEU A 216 -13.20 -9.28 -17.05
N LEU A 217 -13.11 -7.96 -17.15
CA LEU A 217 -13.53 -7.17 -18.30
C LEU A 217 -12.29 -6.53 -18.95
N PRO A 218 -12.23 -6.45 -20.28
CA PRO A 218 -11.18 -5.69 -20.95
C PRO A 218 -11.29 -4.20 -20.57
N LEU A 219 -10.14 -3.52 -20.50
CA LEU A 219 -10.09 -2.09 -20.23
C LEU A 219 -10.80 -1.32 -21.34
N ASN A 220 -11.65 -0.37 -20.98
CA ASN A 220 -12.26 0.57 -21.93
C ASN A 220 -11.25 1.65 -22.38
N GLU A 221 -11.64 2.53 -23.31
CA GLU A 221 -10.75 3.57 -23.88
C GLU A 221 -10.14 4.49 -22.81
N THR A 222 -10.88 4.86 -21.79
CA THR A 222 -10.38 5.70 -20.68
C THR A 222 -9.40 4.94 -19.81
N GLU A 223 -9.72 3.72 -19.45
CA GLU A 223 -8.88 2.84 -18.63
C GLU A 223 -7.57 2.46 -19.36
N GLN A 224 -7.63 2.28 -20.69
CA GLN A 224 -6.45 2.03 -21.54
C GLN A 224 -5.42 3.16 -21.48
N GLN A 225 -5.82 4.38 -21.15
CA GLN A 225 -4.85 5.48 -20.97
C GLN A 225 -3.83 5.18 -19.88
N LEU A 226 -4.18 4.40 -18.84
CA LEU A 226 -3.21 3.96 -17.82
C LEU A 226 -2.05 3.17 -18.40
N ARG A 227 -2.21 2.54 -19.56
CA ARG A 227 -1.18 1.73 -20.20
C ARG A 227 -0.48 2.45 -21.36
N THR A 228 -1.09 3.52 -21.89
CA THR A 228 -0.70 4.13 -23.18
C THR A 228 -0.30 5.59 -23.03
N THR A 229 -1.27 6.51 -23.02
CA THR A 229 -1.06 7.97 -23.08
C THR A 229 -0.94 8.66 -21.73
N GLY A 230 -1.18 7.92 -20.65
CA GLY A 230 -1.31 8.46 -19.29
C GLY A 230 -2.70 9.06 -19.04
N LEU A 231 -3.29 8.70 -17.90
CA LEU A 231 -4.58 9.19 -17.43
C LEU A 231 -4.38 10.39 -16.50
N LYS A 232 -5.23 11.41 -16.60
CA LYS A 232 -5.28 12.47 -15.58
C LYS A 232 -5.76 11.87 -14.26
N PRO A 233 -4.96 11.92 -13.16
CA PRO A 233 -5.28 11.18 -11.94
C PRO A 233 -6.36 11.81 -11.07
N THR A 234 -6.77 13.05 -11.36
CA THR A 234 -7.76 13.84 -10.62
C THR A 234 -8.83 14.42 -11.55
N GLY A 235 -9.90 15.00 -11.00
CA GLY A 235 -10.96 15.67 -11.77
C GLY A 235 -12.17 14.78 -12.12
N SER A 236 -12.04 13.45 -12.04
CA SER A 236 -13.14 12.48 -12.21
C SER A 236 -13.03 11.40 -11.15
N ALA A 237 -14.17 10.91 -10.66
CA ALA A 237 -14.20 9.85 -9.66
C ALA A 237 -13.68 8.52 -10.24
N ILE A 238 -12.75 7.91 -9.56
CA ILE A 238 -12.13 6.62 -9.93
C ILE A 238 -12.07 5.70 -8.71
N GLU A 239 -12.56 4.47 -8.89
CA GLU A 239 -12.38 3.33 -8.00
C GLU A 239 -12.36 2.07 -8.89
N TRP A 240 -11.17 1.70 -9.39
CA TRP A 240 -11.01 0.63 -10.35
C TRP A 240 -10.13 -0.49 -9.82
N PRO A 241 -10.72 -1.63 -9.42
CA PRO A 241 -9.95 -2.84 -9.14
C PRO A 241 -9.56 -3.55 -10.45
N MET A 242 -8.26 -3.85 -10.60
CA MET A 242 -7.68 -4.39 -11.82
C MET A 242 -6.65 -5.47 -11.50
N THR A 243 -6.41 -6.37 -12.47
CA THR A 243 -5.26 -7.27 -12.41
C THR A 243 -3.97 -6.51 -12.73
N ALA A 244 -2.83 -7.01 -12.29
CA ALA A 244 -1.52 -6.47 -12.68
C ALA A 244 -1.06 -7.06 -14.02
N GLN A 245 -0.54 -6.20 -14.88
CA GLN A 245 0.14 -6.59 -16.13
C GLN A 245 1.21 -5.55 -16.43
N PRO A 246 2.50 -5.92 -16.55
CA PRO A 246 3.57 -4.98 -16.82
C PRO A 246 3.31 -4.06 -18.01
N ILE A 247 3.77 -2.82 -17.90
CA ILE A 247 3.84 -1.85 -19.00
C ILE A 247 5.31 -1.67 -19.42
N GLU A 248 5.54 -1.03 -20.55
CA GLU A 248 6.89 -0.67 -20.97
C GLU A 248 7.26 0.74 -20.47
N VAL A 249 8.41 0.85 -19.78
CA VAL A 249 9.00 2.13 -19.35
C VAL A 249 10.48 2.12 -19.74
N ASP A 250 10.92 3.14 -20.46
CA ASP A 250 12.30 3.25 -20.95
C ASP A 250 12.78 1.97 -21.71
N GLY A 251 11.89 1.33 -22.49
CA GLY A 251 12.18 0.12 -23.28
C GLY A 251 12.31 -1.16 -22.45
N LYS A 252 11.82 -1.18 -21.20
CA LYS A 252 11.88 -2.35 -20.31
C LYS A 252 10.52 -2.61 -19.66
N PRO A 253 10.20 -3.90 -19.39
CA PRO A 253 9.03 -4.23 -18.58
C PRO A 253 9.12 -3.55 -17.22
N PHE A 254 8.02 -2.92 -16.81
CA PHE A 254 7.88 -2.23 -15.53
C PHE A 254 6.59 -2.65 -14.83
N ASN A 255 6.69 -2.98 -13.56
CA ASN A 255 5.55 -3.28 -12.71
C ASN A 255 5.42 -2.19 -11.65
N GLY A 256 4.35 -1.40 -11.73
CA GLY A 256 4.21 -0.24 -10.85
C GLY A 256 3.28 0.84 -11.39
N ALA A 257 3.34 2.00 -10.72
CA ALA A 257 2.71 3.25 -11.15
C ALA A 257 3.76 4.31 -11.47
N VAL A 258 3.56 5.08 -12.52
CA VAL A 258 4.41 6.20 -12.96
C VAL A 258 3.56 7.45 -12.97
N ILE A 259 3.95 8.46 -12.19
CA ILE A 259 3.22 9.73 -12.14
C ILE A 259 4.17 10.84 -12.60
N LYS A 260 3.80 11.53 -13.66
CA LYS A 260 4.62 12.57 -14.28
C LYS A 260 3.96 13.92 -14.18
N ASP A 261 4.72 14.91 -13.71
CA ASP A 261 4.46 16.32 -13.92
C ASP A 261 5.07 16.73 -15.27
N GLU A 262 4.23 16.83 -16.29
CA GLU A 262 4.68 17.15 -17.66
C GLU A 262 5.22 18.58 -17.78
N ALA A 263 4.76 19.52 -16.93
CA ALA A 263 5.20 20.90 -16.97
C ALA A 263 6.61 21.10 -16.38
N ASN A 264 6.92 20.37 -15.31
CA ASN A 264 8.21 20.48 -14.61
C ASN A 264 9.19 19.35 -15.00
N GLY A 265 8.75 18.36 -15.78
CA GLY A 265 9.60 17.26 -16.22
C GLY A 265 10.01 16.29 -15.09
N VAL A 266 9.28 16.27 -13.98
CA VAL A 266 9.55 15.40 -12.83
C VAL A 266 8.66 14.17 -12.88
N THR A 267 9.25 13.00 -12.68
CA THR A 267 8.52 11.73 -12.70
C THR A 267 8.76 10.95 -11.41
N VAL A 268 7.68 10.60 -10.72
CA VAL A 268 7.67 9.69 -9.58
C VAL A 268 7.33 8.28 -10.06
N TYR A 269 8.13 7.32 -9.65
CA TYR A 269 7.93 5.90 -9.89
C TYR A 269 7.56 5.22 -8.57
N TYR A 270 6.48 4.46 -8.56
CA TYR A 270 6.11 3.53 -7.51
C TYR A 270 6.22 2.12 -8.10
N GLU A 271 7.41 1.55 -8.03
CA GLU A 271 7.74 0.21 -8.54
C GLU A 271 7.42 -0.85 -7.49
N VAL A 272 6.88 -1.98 -7.93
CA VAL A 272 6.58 -3.14 -7.08
C VAL A 272 7.11 -4.42 -7.73
N ASP A 273 7.40 -5.44 -6.91
CA ASP A 273 7.81 -6.74 -7.43
C ASP A 273 6.63 -7.57 -7.97
N ASP A 274 6.90 -8.79 -8.41
CA ASP A 274 5.93 -9.69 -9.02
C ASP A 274 4.97 -10.37 -8.03
N GLN A 275 5.13 -10.11 -6.72
CA GLN A 275 4.19 -10.58 -5.70
C GLN A 275 2.86 -9.83 -5.76
N TYR A 276 2.86 -8.58 -6.24
CA TYR A 276 1.64 -7.78 -6.40
C TYR A 276 0.96 -8.13 -7.71
N LYS A 277 -0.16 -8.87 -7.62
CA LYS A 277 -0.94 -9.40 -8.75
C LYS A 277 -2.13 -8.53 -9.14
N HIS A 278 -2.48 -7.56 -8.29
CA HIS A 278 -3.65 -6.71 -8.46
C HIS A 278 -3.34 -5.27 -8.10
N TRP A 279 -4.18 -4.37 -8.63
CA TRP A 279 -4.19 -2.95 -8.33
C TRP A 279 -5.61 -2.50 -8.01
N THR A 280 -5.76 -1.57 -7.08
CA THR A 280 -6.89 -0.67 -7.05
C THR A 280 -6.38 0.73 -7.37
N PHE A 281 -7.02 1.43 -8.29
CA PHE A 281 -6.78 2.86 -8.47
C PHE A 281 -7.97 3.63 -7.92
N TRP A 282 -7.72 4.45 -6.91
CA TRP A 282 -8.74 5.25 -6.21
C TRP A 282 -8.28 6.69 -5.99
N ASN A 283 -9.20 7.67 -6.11
CA ASN A 283 -8.87 9.10 -5.99
C ASN A 283 -9.91 9.91 -5.21
N ASN A 284 -10.68 9.26 -4.32
CA ASN A 284 -11.68 9.92 -3.46
C ASN A 284 -12.61 10.89 -4.21
N GLY A 285 -13.20 10.43 -5.29
CA GLY A 285 -14.11 11.26 -6.12
C GLY A 285 -13.40 12.24 -7.06
N GLY A 286 -12.08 12.24 -7.13
CA GLY A 286 -11.27 13.08 -8.02
C GLY A 286 -11.18 14.56 -7.63
N THR A 287 -11.68 14.94 -6.45
CA THR A 287 -11.72 16.34 -5.98
C THR A 287 -10.65 16.69 -4.97
N VAL A 288 -9.79 15.72 -4.63
CA VAL A 288 -8.68 15.86 -3.69
C VAL A 288 -7.35 16.08 -4.41
N ASP A 289 -6.33 16.52 -3.67
CA ASP A 289 -4.99 16.79 -4.14
C ASP A 289 -4.04 15.56 -4.03
N TRP A 290 -4.59 14.36 -4.21
CA TRP A 290 -3.84 13.10 -4.19
C TRP A 290 -4.58 11.99 -4.94
N ALA A 291 -3.86 10.93 -5.26
CA ALA A 291 -4.39 9.73 -5.89
C ALA A 291 -3.70 8.49 -5.32
N CYS A 292 -4.43 7.37 -5.20
CA CYS A 292 -3.96 6.12 -4.62
C CYS A 292 -3.81 5.03 -5.69
N PRO A 293 -2.62 4.78 -6.21
CA PRO A 293 -2.28 3.51 -6.81
C PRO A 293 -2.01 2.50 -5.69
N GLU A 294 -2.87 1.51 -5.57
CA GLU A 294 -2.87 0.54 -4.46
C GLU A 294 -2.45 -0.85 -4.96
N PRO A 295 -1.17 -1.23 -4.81
CA PRO A 295 -0.74 -2.60 -5.13
C PRO A 295 -1.27 -3.58 -4.09
N GLN A 296 -1.78 -4.72 -4.56
CA GLN A 296 -2.34 -5.79 -3.74
C GLN A 296 -1.84 -7.14 -4.26
N THR A 297 -1.53 -8.07 -3.34
CA THR A 297 -1.08 -9.41 -3.71
C THR A 297 -2.22 -10.30 -4.17
N TRP A 298 -3.46 -10.01 -3.74
CA TRP A 298 -4.66 -10.72 -4.11
C TRP A 298 -5.81 -9.79 -4.54
N ALA A 299 -6.79 -10.33 -5.25
CA ALA A 299 -8.03 -9.62 -5.63
C ALA A 299 -8.88 -9.26 -4.40
N ILE A 300 -9.72 -8.26 -4.51
CA ILE A 300 -10.73 -7.98 -3.49
C ILE A 300 -11.53 -9.27 -3.20
N ASN A 301 -11.68 -9.62 -1.93
CA ASN A 301 -12.43 -10.80 -1.49
C ASN A 301 -11.87 -12.15 -2.00
N ALA A 302 -10.60 -12.21 -2.36
CA ALA A 302 -9.96 -13.40 -2.96
C ALA A 302 -10.30 -14.73 -2.26
N PRO A 303 -10.31 -14.84 -0.92
CA PRO A 303 -10.62 -16.12 -0.25
C PRO A 303 -12.04 -16.64 -0.50
N ASN A 304 -12.97 -15.79 -0.95
CA ASN A 304 -14.37 -16.14 -1.20
C ASN A 304 -14.72 -16.23 -2.70
N LEU A 305 -13.75 -16.00 -3.60
CA LEU A 305 -13.97 -16.13 -5.04
C LEU A 305 -13.76 -17.60 -5.44
N ASP A 306 -14.75 -18.16 -6.14
CA ASP A 306 -14.65 -19.50 -6.74
C ASP A 306 -13.89 -19.44 -8.06
N LEU A 307 -12.59 -19.08 -7.98
CA LEU A 307 -11.68 -18.94 -9.09
C LEU A 307 -10.30 -19.52 -8.70
N PRO A 308 -9.47 -19.93 -9.69
CA PRO A 308 -8.12 -20.40 -9.41
C PRO A 308 -7.26 -19.36 -8.66
N ASP A 309 -6.39 -19.85 -7.78
CA ASP A 309 -5.48 -19.01 -6.98
C ASP A 309 -4.56 -18.13 -7.85
N GLU A 310 -4.19 -18.60 -9.04
CA GLU A 310 -3.40 -17.84 -10.01
C GLU A 310 -4.14 -16.60 -10.53
N VAL A 311 -5.48 -16.64 -10.55
CA VAL A 311 -6.34 -15.53 -10.97
C VAL A 311 -6.62 -14.59 -9.79
N THR A 312 -6.91 -15.14 -8.62
CA THR A 312 -7.27 -14.34 -7.44
C THR A 312 -6.04 -13.82 -6.68
N GLY A 313 -4.87 -14.45 -6.87
CA GLY A 313 -3.67 -14.18 -6.08
C GLY A 313 -3.76 -14.71 -4.65
N PHE A 314 -4.78 -15.55 -4.32
CA PHE A 314 -4.86 -16.18 -3.01
C PHE A 314 -3.63 -17.06 -2.78
N GLN A 315 -3.04 -16.96 -1.58
CA GLN A 315 -1.85 -17.71 -1.22
C GLN A 315 -1.78 -17.97 0.28
N THR A 316 -0.92 -18.90 0.67
CA THR A 316 -0.65 -19.22 2.08
C THR A 316 0.87 -19.21 2.34
N VAL A 317 1.23 -19.05 3.60
CA VAL A 317 2.60 -19.25 4.10
C VAL A 317 2.60 -20.50 4.98
N ALA A 318 3.37 -21.51 4.59
CA ALA A 318 3.46 -22.77 5.35
C ALA A 318 4.10 -22.56 6.75
N PRO A 319 3.85 -23.47 7.71
CA PRO A 319 4.46 -23.42 9.04
C PRO A 319 5.98 -23.24 9.02
N GLY A 320 6.48 -22.31 9.81
CA GLY A 320 7.91 -21.98 9.90
C GLY A 320 8.52 -21.37 8.63
N LYS A 321 7.72 -20.99 7.64
CA LYS A 321 8.18 -20.32 6.41
C LYS A 321 7.92 -18.82 6.47
N SER A 322 8.58 -18.10 5.58
CA SER A 322 8.37 -16.68 5.39
C SER A 322 8.03 -16.35 3.93
N TRP A 323 7.32 -15.25 3.76
CA TRP A 323 7.03 -14.61 2.49
C TRP A 323 7.46 -13.15 2.56
N SER A 324 7.86 -12.56 1.43
CA SER A 324 8.25 -11.16 1.36
C SER A 324 7.86 -10.53 0.04
N ALA A 325 7.60 -9.22 0.07
CA ALA A 325 7.44 -8.39 -1.13
C ALA A 325 8.19 -7.07 -0.99
N VAL A 326 8.61 -6.50 -2.12
CA VAL A 326 9.39 -5.27 -2.20
C VAL A 326 8.66 -4.24 -3.04
N SER A 327 8.70 -2.99 -2.58
CA SER A 327 8.30 -1.83 -3.37
C SER A 327 9.34 -0.70 -3.25
N LYS A 328 9.33 0.23 -4.24
CA LYS A 328 10.24 1.37 -4.27
C LYS A 328 9.50 2.61 -4.74
N ILE A 329 9.78 3.74 -4.09
CA ILE A 329 9.32 5.05 -4.53
C ILE A 329 10.56 5.90 -4.81
N TYR A 330 10.72 6.31 -6.08
CA TYR A 330 11.87 7.09 -6.50
C TYR A 330 11.51 8.10 -7.60
N VAL A 331 12.43 9.02 -7.89
CA VAL A 331 12.23 10.15 -8.83
C VAL A 331 13.34 10.16 -9.89
N LYS A 332 12.92 10.34 -11.12
CA LYS A 332 13.81 10.67 -12.26
C LYS A 332 13.49 12.05 -12.82
#